data_eb5fa78a25711144c5728b4dc2076c40
#
_entry.id   eb5fa78a25711144c5728b4dc2076c40
#
_cell.length_a   1.000
_cell.length_b   1.000
_cell.length_c   1.000
_cell.angle_alpha   90.00
_cell.angle_beta   90.00
_cell.angle_gamma   90.00
#
_symmetry.space_group_name_H-M   'P 1'
#
loop_
_entity.id
_entity.type
_entity.pdbx_description
1 polymer ?
#
loop_
_entity_poly.entity_id
_entity_poly.type
_entity_poly.pdbx_seq_one_letter_code
_entity_poly.pdbx_strand_id
1 'polypeptide(L)' 'YSESVEIQRGDTIWDIAKEYKAEGQKIEQMVDAICEVNGLKTANIRTGENIIVPVTRDI' A
#
# COMPACT_ATOMS: atom_id res chain seq x y z
N TYR A 1 2.63 8.35 9.66
CA TYR A 1 1.41 7.71 10.15
C TYR A 1 0.93 6.64 9.18
N SER A 2 -0.07 5.87 9.59
CA SER A 2 -0.63 4.81 8.76
C SER A 2 -2.10 5.11 8.44
N GLU A 3 -2.52 4.72 7.24
CA GLU A 3 -3.91 4.81 6.83
C GLU A 3 -4.45 3.42 6.53
N SER A 4 -5.72 3.19 6.91
CA SER A 4 -6.42 1.97 6.55
C SER A 4 -7.13 2.20 5.22
N VAL A 5 -6.85 1.35 4.24
CA VAL A 5 -7.42 1.48 2.90
C VAL A 5 -8.22 0.23 2.58
N GLU A 6 -9.47 0.40 2.18
CA GLU A 6 -10.30 -0.72 1.74
C GLU A 6 -10.01 -1.04 0.28
N ILE A 7 -9.80 -2.33 0.01
CA ILE A 7 -9.53 -2.81 -1.35
C ILE A 7 -10.83 -2.82 -2.13
N GLN A 8 -10.88 -2.05 -3.19
CA GLN A 8 -12.02 -2.00 -4.10
C GLN A 8 -11.85 -3.03 -5.21
N ARG A 9 -12.96 -3.36 -5.85
CA ARG A 9 -12.96 -4.29 -6.97
C ARG A 9 -12.05 -3.75 -8.09
N GLY A 10 -11.10 -4.57 -8.51
CA GLY A 10 -10.15 -4.20 -9.56
C GLY A 10 -8.89 -3.51 -9.05
N ASP A 11 -8.82 -3.20 -7.76
CA ASP A 11 -7.62 -2.60 -7.19
C ASP A 11 -6.53 -3.63 -7.02
N THR A 12 -5.30 -3.19 -7.22
CA THR A 12 -4.11 -3.99 -6.93
C THR A 12 -3.27 -3.23 -5.92
N ILE A 13 -2.36 -3.95 -5.26
CA ILE A 13 -1.45 -3.31 -4.32
C ILE A 13 -0.55 -2.30 -5.02
N TRP A 14 -0.24 -2.53 -6.30
CA TRP A 14 0.53 -1.59 -7.11
C TRP A 14 -0.21 -0.27 -7.32
N ASP A 15 -1.51 -0.34 -7.57
CA ASP A 15 -2.34 0.86 -7.71
C ASP A 15 -2.37 1.67 -6.42
N ILE A 16 -2.52 0.99 -5.29
CA ILE A 16 -2.54 1.63 -3.99
C ILE A 16 -1.18 2.24 -3.67
N ALA A 17 -0.11 1.49 -3.93
CA ALA A 17 1.24 1.99 -3.71
C ALA A 17 1.52 3.23 -4.55
N LYS A 18 1.09 3.24 -5.80
CA LYS A 18 1.25 4.38 -6.69
C LYS A 18 0.55 5.62 -6.16
N GLU A 19 -0.63 5.45 -5.58
CA GLU A 19 -1.40 6.56 -5.04
C GLU A 19 -0.79 7.13 -3.76
N TYR A 20 -0.23 6.29 -2.92
CA TYR A 20 0.24 6.69 -1.60
C TYR A 20 1.75 6.88 -1.49
N LYS A 21 2.51 6.54 -2.51
CA LYS A 21 3.96 6.68 -2.44
C LYS A 21 4.37 8.15 -2.28
N ALA A 22 5.46 8.38 -1.57
CA ALA A 22 6.03 9.70 -1.42
C ALA A 22 6.72 10.13 -2.72
N GLU A 23 6.82 11.44 -2.92
CA GLU A 23 7.57 11.98 -4.06
C GLU A 23 9.03 11.54 -3.96
N GLY A 24 9.56 11.02 -5.06
CA GLY A 24 10.93 10.50 -5.09
C GLY A 24 11.07 9.06 -4.62
N GLN A 25 10.02 8.49 -4.03
CA GLN A 25 10.02 7.09 -3.60
C GLN A 25 9.69 6.20 -4.80
N LYS A 26 10.34 5.04 -4.87
CA LYS A 26 10.03 4.06 -5.89
C LYS A 26 8.77 3.29 -5.51
N ILE A 27 7.94 2.99 -6.50
CA ILE A 27 6.69 2.27 -6.26
C ILE A 27 6.95 0.88 -5.63
N GLU A 28 8.04 0.23 -6.03
CA GLU A 28 8.43 -1.07 -5.50
C GLU A 28 8.72 -1.01 -4.01
N GLN A 29 9.36 0.06 -3.57
CA GLN A 29 9.64 0.29 -2.15
C GLN A 29 8.35 0.44 -1.36
N MET A 30 7.36 1.13 -1.93
CA MET A 30 6.08 1.31 -1.29
C MET A 30 5.31 -0.01 -1.22
N VAL A 31 5.34 -0.81 -2.28
CA VAL A 31 4.74 -2.15 -2.28
C VAL A 31 5.35 -3.01 -1.19
N ASP A 32 6.67 -3.02 -1.09
CA ASP A 32 7.37 -3.80 -0.06
C ASP A 32 6.97 -3.34 1.35
N ALA A 33 6.90 -2.03 1.56
CA ALA A 33 6.49 -1.48 2.85
C ALA A 33 5.08 -1.88 3.22
N ILE A 34 4.15 -1.83 2.26
CA ILE A 34 2.77 -2.24 2.49
C ILE A 34 2.70 -3.72 2.84
N CYS A 35 3.39 -4.55 2.10
CA CYS A 35 3.43 -5.99 2.38
C CYS A 35 4.00 -6.28 3.76
N GLU A 36 5.08 -5.61 4.13
CA GLU A 36 5.73 -5.82 5.42
C GLU A 36 4.82 -5.42 6.58
N VAL A 37 4.20 -4.25 6.50
CA VAL A 37 3.32 -3.75 7.56
C VAL A 37 2.10 -4.65 7.76
N ASN A 38 1.61 -5.24 6.69
CA ASN A 38 0.42 -6.09 6.74
C ASN A 38 0.72 -7.58 6.90
N GLY A 39 2.00 -7.94 6.94
CA GLY A 39 2.39 -9.34 7.05
C GLY A 39 2.07 -10.16 5.82
N LEU A 40 2.00 -9.54 4.67
CA LEU A 40 1.71 -10.21 3.41
C LEU A 40 2.97 -10.83 2.82
N LYS A 41 2.85 -12.05 2.34
CA LYS A 41 3.95 -12.74 1.68
C LYS A 41 4.03 -12.42 0.20
N THR A 42 2.92 -11.98 -0.39
CA THR A 42 2.84 -11.65 -1.80
C THR A 42 2.00 -10.38 -1.95
N ALA A 43 2.05 -9.80 -3.14
CA ALA A 43 1.25 -8.61 -3.44
C ALA A 43 -0.21 -8.95 -3.81
N ASN A 44 -0.65 -10.17 -3.56
CA ASN A 44 -2.02 -10.60 -3.84
C ASN A 44 -2.94 -10.13 -2.71
N ILE A 45 -3.93 -9.35 -3.07
CA ILE A 45 -4.92 -8.83 -2.14
C ILE A 45 -6.31 -9.16 -2.67
N ARG A 46 -7.29 -9.15 -1.76
CA ARG A 46 -8.67 -9.47 -2.11
C ARG A 46 -9.57 -8.26 -1.93
N THR A 47 -10.55 -8.15 -2.80
CA THR A 47 -11.58 -7.11 -2.69
C THR A 47 -12.29 -7.21 -1.33
N GLY A 48 -12.48 -6.07 -0.69
CA GLY A 48 -13.13 -5.99 0.60
C GLY A 48 -12.19 -6.07 1.79
N GLU A 49 -10.94 -6.44 1.59
CA GLU A 49 -9.95 -6.43 2.67
C GLU A 49 -9.50 -5.00 2.95
N ASN A 50 -9.17 -4.75 4.22
CA ASN A 50 -8.54 -3.49 4.61
C ASN A 50 -7.05 -3.73 4.80
N ILE A 51 -6.24 -2.86 4.22
CA ILE A 51 -4.79 -2.91 4.39
C ILE A 51 -4.31 -1.64 5.08
N ILE A 52 -3.21 -1.77 5.79
CA ILE A 52 -2.56 -0.63 6.42
C ILE A 52 -1.49 -0.12 5.46
N VAL A 53 -1.56 1.17 5.14
CA VAL A 53 -0.61 1.81 4.24
C VAL A 53 0.23 2.79 5.06
N PRO A 54 1.56 2.60 5.15
CA PRO A 54 2.41 3.58 5.82
C PRO A 54 2.53 4.82 4.95
N VAL A 55 2.17 5.96 5.51
CA VAL A 55 2.20 7.23 4.80
C VAL A 55 3.34 8.07 5.33
N THR A 56 4.26 8.46 4.45
CA THR A 56 5.35 9.35 4.80
C THR A 56 4.95 10.78 4.48
N ARG A 57 5.06 11.65 5.45
CA ARG A 57 4.84 13.08 5.23
C ARG A 57 6.11 13.85 5.52
N ASP A 58 6.45 14.72 4.59
CA ASP A 58 7.48 15.72 4.83
C ASP A 58 6.80 16.91 5.52
N ILE A 59 7.34 17.23 6.63
CA ILE A 59 6.86 18.39 7.40
C ILE A 59 7.78 19.56 7.12
#